data_386a086f0d307f2a05be670cffed9c64
#
_entry.id   386a086f0d307f2a05be670cffed9c64
#
_cell.length_a   1.000
_cell.length_b   1.000
_cell.length_c   1.000
_cell.angle_alpha   90.00
_cell.angle_beta   90.00
_cell.angle_gamma   90.00
#
_symmetry.space_group_name_H-M   'P 1'
#
loop_
_entity.id
_entity.type
_entity.pdbx_description
1 polymer ?
#
loop_
_entity_poly.entity_id
_entity_poly.type
_entity_poly.pdbx_seq_one_letter_code
_entity_poly.pdbx_strand_id
1 'polypeptide(L)'
;MKILLVSPFDFGYPGGVNEHIMHLDREFRALGHQTRILAPRSDEEGEEDDGHIYRLGLAVPVPSNGSTARITLSPLISGKVKEFLHDEDFDIIHLHEPLAPTLPLMVLLHSKTVNIGTFHAARSSNLAYLYGKPLLSFFHGKLHARIAVSPSAEEFVSQYFPAVYEIIPNGIDIEQFGPHVPKIQHAHISGPTVLFVGRYNESRKGLKYLLRAIALVRQEFPGVHLLVVGPGQAWRYDRLLERYELDNVTFVGAVSKQDLPSYYASADVFCAPSTGRESFGIVLLEAMASGRPVVATNIDGYTAVVRHGVEGLLVEPKNPEALALALVHVLADRELAARLGEAGRRRAEEHSWPVIARRVLDVYERALSRYGRQRPTEARSLSMTRE
;
A
#
# COMPACT_ATOMS: atom_id res chain seq x y z
N MET A 1 -6.22 24.51 -2.43
CA MET A 1 -5.22 24.39 -1.33
C MET A 1 -3.86 24.13 -1.94
N LYS A 2 -2.81 24.59 -1.27
CA LYS A 2 -1.42 24.20 -1.57
C LYS A 2 -0.96 23.15 -0.56
N ILE A 3 -0.69 21.94 -1.04
CA ILE A 3 -0.50 20.73 -0.23
C ILE A 3 0.92 20.23 -0.41
N LEU A 4 1.64 19.99 0.69
CA LEU A 4 2.90 19.25 0.69
C LEU A 4 2.65 17.79 1.09
N LEU A 5 3.04 16.86 0.24
CA LEU A 5 3.08 15.42 0.53
C LEU A 5 4.52 15.04 0.89
N VAL A 6 4.73 14.47 2.07
CA VAL A 6 6.07 14.11 2.56
C VAL A 6 6.23 12.60 2.60
N SER A 7 7.19 12.07 1.81
CA SER A 7 7.62 10.68 1.89
C SER A 7 8.86 10.54 2.78
N PRO A 8 8.91 9.57 3.69
CA PRO A 8 10.15 9.21 4.36
C PRO A 8 11.08 8.40 3.45
N PHE A 9 10.57 7.89 2.30
CA PHE A 9 11.26 6.96 1.42
C PHE A 9 11.68 7.63 0.12
N ASP A 10 12.81 7.17 -0.39
CA ASP A 10 13.34 7.55 -1.68
C ASP A 10 12.38 7.20 -2.82
N PHE A 11 12.04 8.17 -3.67
CA PHE A 11 11.13 8.01 -4.81
C PHE A 11 11.76 7.30 -6.02
N GLY A 12 13.09 7.17 -6.07
CA GLY A 12 13.78 6.39 -7.10
C GLY A 12 13.54 4.88 -7.01
N TYR A 13 12.89 4.43 -5.92
CA TYR A 13 12.61 3.00 -5.70
C TYR A 13 11.11 2.75 -5.52
N PRO A 14 10.57 1.69 -6.17
CA PRO A 14 9.17 1.33 -6.02
C PRO A 14 8.84 0.89 -4.61
N GLY A 15 7.72 1.40 -4.08
CA GLY A 15 7.24 1.07 -2.73
C GLY A 15 5.79 1.49 -2.52
N GLY A 16 5.03 0.72 -1.74
CA GLY A 16 3.59 0.95 -1.55
C GLY A 16 3.25 2.35 -1.00
N VAL A 17 4.10 2.94 -0.15
CA VAL A 17 3.90 4.30 0.36
C VAL A 17 4.12 5.34 -0.74
N ASN A 18 5.17 5.20 -1.55
CA ASN A 18 5.43 6.11 -2.67
C ASN A 18 4.30 6.04 -3.71
N GLU A 19 3.79 4.84 -4.03
CA GLU A 19 2.63 4.67 -4.90
C GLU A 19 1.40 5.37 -4.33
N HIS A 20 1.13 5.20 -3.04
CA HIS A 20 0.03 5.88 -2.37
C HIS A 20 0.14 7.41 -2.49
N ILE A 21 1.34 7.97 -2.28
CA ILE A 21 1.60 9.41 -2.42
C ILE A 21 1.37 9.87 -3.86
N MET A 22 1.90 9.14 -4.85
CA MET A 22 1.75 9.48 -6.27
C MET A 22 0.29 9.48 -6.72
N HIS A 23 -0.50 8.51 -6.24
CA HIS A 23 -1.92 8.46 -6.56
C HIS A 23 -2.68 9.62 -5.89
N LEU A 24 -2.43 9.91 -4.62
CA LEU A 24 -3.05 11.08 -3.95
C LEU A 24 -2.68 12.38 -4.64
N ASP A 25 -1.41 12.54 -5.02
CA ASP A 25 -0.93 13.69 -5.78
C ASP A 25 -1.71 13.88 -7.08
N ARG A 26 -1.82 12.82 -7.89
CA ARG A 26 -2.58 12.83 -9.15
C ARG A 26 -4.04 13.25 -8.93
N GLU A 27 -4.70 12.64 -7.95
CA GLU A 27 -6.11 12.93 -7.68
C GLU A 27 -6.31 14.36 -7.15
N PHE A 28 -5.43 14.84 -6.25
CA PHE A 28 -5.53 16.22 -5.74
C PHE A 28 -5.32 17.26 -6.83
N ARG A 29 -4.37 17.03 -7.72
CA ARG A 29 -4.16 17.90 -8.89
C ARG A 29 -5.34 17.87 -9.86
N ALA A 30 -5.94 16.71 -10.10
CA ALA A 30 -7.15 16.57 -10.90
C ALA A 30 -8.35 17.34 -10.30
N LEU A 31 -8.38 17.47 -8.96
CA LEU A 31 -9.39 18.26 -8.22
C LEU A 31 -9.02 19.76 -8.10
N GLY A 32 -7.95 20.22 -8.77
CA GLY A 32 -7.55 21.63 -8.82
C GLY A 32 -6.72 22.10 -7.63
N HIS A 33 -6.18 21.20 -6.82
CA HIS A 33 -5.23 21.58 -5.76
C HIS A 33 -3.80 21.70 -6.33
N GLN A 34 -2.99 22.53 -5.71
CA GLN A 34 -1.55 22.60 -5.97
C GLN A 34 -0.83 21.66 -5.01
N THR A 35 -0.03 20.76 -5.54
CA THR A 35 0.72 19.78 -4.75
C THR A 35 2.22 19.88 -5.00
N ARG A 36 3.00 19.63 -3.96
CA ARG A 36 4.45 19.39 -4.01
C ARG A 36 4.74 18.11 -3.23
N ILE A 37 5.77 17.38 -3.65
CA ILE A 37 6.25 16.20 -2.94
C ILE A 37 7.63 16.49 -2.39
N LEU A 38 7.88 16.13 -1.12
CA LEU A 38 9.19 16.18 -0.48
C LEU A 38 9.62 14.77 -0.12
N ALA A 39 10.78 14.32 -0.63
CA ALA A 39 11.29 12.96 -0.43
C ALA A 39 12.82 12.94 -0.33
N PRO A 40 13.44 11.87 0.23
CA PRO A 40 14.86 11.61 0.10
C PRO A 40 15.30 11.37 -1.36
N ARG A 41 16.60 11.54 -1.64
CA ARG A 41 17.20 11.30 -2.96
C ARG A 41 18.13 10.08 -2.95
N SER A 42 18.28 9.44 -4.11
CA SER A 42 19.08 8.21 -4.27
C SER A 42 20.57 8.44 -4.52
N ASP A 43 20.95 9.58 -5.09
CA ASP A 43 22.29 9.88 -5.60
C ASP A 43 22.97 10.99 -4.83
N GLU A 44 24.29 11.14 -5.05
CA GLU A 44 25.12 12.12 -4.37
C GLU A 44 25.13 13.49 -5.08
N GLU A 45 24.57 13.59 -6.29
CA GLU A 45 24.53 14.83 -7.08
C GLU A 45 23.48 15.82 -6.54
N GLY A 46 23.87 16.65 -5.59
CA GLY A 46 23.13 17.84 -5.15
C GLY A 46 21.67 17.63 -4.75
N GLU A 47 20.97 18.73 -4.47
CA GLU A 47 19.51 18.74 -4.33
C GLU A 47 18.88 18.79 -5.70
N GLU A 48 17.78 18.05 -5.87
CA GLU A 48 17.02 18.07 -7.10
C GLU A 48 15.61 18.61 -6.82
N ASP A 49 15.27 19.73 -7.44
CA ASP A 49 13.92 20.29 -7.45
C ASP A 49 13.46 20.44 -8.91
N ASP A 50 12.56 19.56 -9.34
CA ASP A 50 11.97 19.63 -10.68
C ASP A 50 10.70 20.51 -10.74
N GLY A 51 10.47 21.31 -9.69
CA GLY A 51 9.28 22.15 -9.54
C GLY A 51 8.07 21.40 -9.02
N HIS A 52 8.11 20.09 -8.93
CA HIS A 52 7.05 19.24 -8.39
C HIS A 52 7.53 18.32 -7.26
N ILE A 53 8.65 17.63 -7.44
CA ILE A 53 9.26 16.79 -6.40
C ILE A 53 10.57 17.44 -5.96
N TYR A 54 10.64 17.83 -4.70
CA TYR A 54 11.87 18.28 -4.09
C TYR A 54 12.57 17.13 -3.37
N ARG A 55 13.76 16.76 -3.85
CA ARG A 55 14.55 15.64 -3.33
C ARG A 55 15.64 16.16 -2.41
N LEU A 56 15.54 15.82 -1.13
CA LEU A 56 16.40 16.36 -0.07
C LEU A 56 16.94 15.28 0.85
N GLY A 57 18.26 15.24 0.99
CA GLY A 57 18.97 14.32 1.86
C GLY A 57 19.19 12.95 1.24
N LEU A 58 20.46 12.51 1.27
CA LEU A 58 20.86 11.21 0.72
C LEU A 58 20.17 10.05 1.44
N ALA A 59 19.55 9.18 0.67
CA ALA A 59 18.89 7.98 1.17
C ALA A 59 19.91 6.85 1.39
N VAL A 60 19.85 6.24 2.56
CA VAL A 60 20.63 5.04 2.89
C VAL A 60 19.69 3.85 3.08
N PRO A 61 20.13 2.63 2.66
CA PRO A 61 19.32 1.44 2.82
C PRO A 61 19.29 1.00 4.30
N VAL A 62 18.10 0.85 4.86
CA VAL A 62 17.86 0.38 6.22
C VAL A 62 16.96 -0.85 6.18
N PRO A 63 17.34 -1.99 6.79
CA PRO A 63 16.47 -3.16 6.88
C PRO A 63 15.18 -2.83 7.62
N SER A 64 14.04 -3.14 7.02
CA SER A 64 12.73 -2.85 7.60
C SER A 64 11.71 -3.92 7.22
N ASN A 65 11.20 -4.65 8.20
CA ASN A 65 10.08 -5.60 8.06
C ASN A 65 10.24 -6.65 6.94
N GLY A 66 11.46 -7.21 6.79
CA GLY A 66 11.77 -8.19 5.73
C GLY A 66 11.99 -7.57 4.34
N SER A 67 12.07 -6.24 4.28
CA SER A 67 12.36 -5.44 3.10
C SER A 67 13.48 -4.43 3.41
N THR A 68 13.89 -3.64 2.43
CA THR A 68 14.85 -2.55 2.60
C THR A 68 14.13 -1.23 2.39
N ALA A 69 14.10 -0.39 3.43
CA ALA A 69 13.65 1.00 3.34
C ALA A 69 14.85 1.89 2.99
N ARG A 70 14.66 2.84 2.09
CA ARG A 70 15.68 3.84 1.75
C ARG A 70 15.25 5.18 2.33
N ILE A 71 15.89 5.61 3.41
CA ILE A 71 15.56 6.81 4.18
C ILE A 71 16.79 7.68 4.37
N THR A 72 16.60 9.00 4.52
CA THR A 72 17.72 9.85 4.93
C THR A 72 17.89 9.83 6.45
N LEU A 73 19.14 9.78 6.91
CA LEU A 73 19.49 9.81 8.33
C LEU A 73 20.26 11.08 8.73
N SER A 74 20.56 11.96 7.76
CA SER A 74 21.34 13.18 8.01
C SER A 74 20.49 14.28 8.65
N PRO A 75 20.80 14.75 9.87
CA PRO A 75 20.13 15.90 10.47
C PRO A 75 20.51 17.22 9.81
N LEU A 76 21.56 17.26 8.99
CA LEU A 76 22.05 18.46 8.31
C LEU A 76 21.03 19.05 7.30
N ILE A 77 20.01 18.28 6.92
CA ILE A 77 18.91 18.76 6.07
C ILE A 77 17.99 19.76 6.78
N SER A 78 18.09 19.90 8.09
CA SER A 78 17.16 20.70 8.92
C SER A 78 17.02 22.14 8.45
N GLY A 79 18.15 22.81 8.12
CA GLY A 79 18.15 24.19 7.61
C GLY A 79 17.40 24.32 6.28
N LYS A 80 17.66 23.42 5.36
CA LYS A 80 17.03 23.39 4.03
C LYS A 80 15.54 23.08 4.09
N VAL A 81 15.13 22.14 4.96
CA VAL A 81 13.69 21.89 5.23
C VAL A 81 13.01 23.16 5.75
N LYS A 82 13.66 23.90 6.67
CA LYS A 82 13.11 25.15 7.21
C LYS A 82 12.94 26.21 6.12
N GLU A 83 13.94 26.40 5.26
CA GLU A 83 13.92 27.32 4.13
C GLU A 83 12.81 26.95 3.14
N PHE A 84 12.76 25.71 2.67
CA PHE A 84 11.73 25.21 1.77
C PHE A 84 10.30 25.42 2.31
N LEU A 85 10.06 25.11 3.59
CA LEU A 85 8.75 25.33 4.20
C LEU A 85 8.37 26.79 4.36
N HIS A 86 9.37 27.69 4.48
CA HIS A 86 9.16 29.13 4.58
C HIS A 86 8.77 29.72 3.22
N ASP A 87 9.48 29.31 2.15
CA ASP A 87 9.35 29.92 0.83
C ASP A 87 8.07 29.46 0.11
N GLU A 88 7.59 28.26 0.41
CA GLU A 88 6.47 27.65 -0.30
C GLU A 88 5.07 27.93 0.30
N ASP A 89 4.95 28.35 1.54
CA ASP A 89 3.70 28.70 2.25
C ASP A 89 2.53 27.72 2.04
N PHE A 90 2.70 26.47 2.47
CA PHE A 90 1.68 25.42 2.34
C PHE A 90 0.48 25.63 3.26
N ASP A 91 -0.72 25.28 2.78
CA ASP A 91 -1.94 25.21 3.62
C ASP A 91 -1.95 23.94 4.47
N ILE A 92 -1.52 22.82 3.89
CA ILE A 92 -1.49 21.48 4.50
C ILE A 92 -0.12 20.85 4.27
N ILE A 93 0.40 20.18 5.29
CA ILE A 93 1.51 19.25 5.20
C ILE A 93 1.01 17.86 5.59
N HIS A 94 1.01 16.93 4.64
CA HIS A 94 0.62 15.55 4.86
C HIS A 94 1.86 14.64 4.85
N LEU A 95 2.18 14.08 6.01
CA LEU A 95 3.34 13.23 6.21
C LEU A 95 2.92 11.76 6.19
N HIS A 96 3.55 10.96 5.35
CA HIS A 96 3.40 9.51 5.37
C HIS A 96 4.48 8.91 6.27
N GLU A 97 4.10 7.98 7.16
CA GLU A 97 4.95 7.50 8.27
C GLU A 97 5.61 8.67 9.04
N PRO A 98 4.81 9.55 9.66
CA PRO A 98 5.26 10.85 10.19
C PRO A 98 6.33 10.75 11.29
N LEU A 99 6.47 9.58 11.91
CA LEU A 99 7.47 9.31 12.95
C LEU A 99 8.69 8.53 12.42
N ALA A 100 8.80 8.36 11.09
CA ALA A 100 10.02 7.84 10.47
C ALA A 100 11.20 8.80 10.70
N PRO A 101 12.43 8.28 10.81
CA PRO A 101 13.60 9.12 11.12
C PRO A 101 13.83 10.25 10.13
N THR A 102 14.38 11.32 10.65
CA THR A 102 14.96 12.50 9.98
C THR A 102 13.96 13.32 9.18
N LEU A 103 13.67 13.04 7.91
CA LEU A 103 12.95 13.98 7.05
C LEU A 103 11.56 14.34 7.59
N PRO A 104 10.65 13.39 7.92
CA PRO A 104 9.36 13.74 8.51
C PRO A 104 9.47 14.49 9.84
N LEU A 105 10.43 14.13 10.68
CA LEU A 105 10.65 14.79 11.98
C LEU A 105 11.16 16.22 11.79
N MET A 106 12.05 16.47 10.82
CA MET A 106 12.51 17.83 10.50
C MET A 106 11.38 18.69 9.93
N VAL A 107 10.52 18.11 9.10
CA VAL A 107 9.31 18.79 8.62
C VAL A 107 8.40 19.16 9.80
N LEU A 108 8.09 18.22 10.69
CA LEU A 108 7.28 18.50 11.89
C LEU A 108 7.95 19.49 12.85
N LEU A 109 9.29 19.50 12.93
CA LEU A 109 10.03 20.47 13.75
C LEU A 109 9.81 21.91 13.27
N HIS A 110 9.88 22.14 11.97
CA HIS A 110 9.85 23.46 11.36
C HIS A 110 8.46 23.90 10.84
N SER A 111 7.52 22.97 10.73
CA SER A 111 6.17 23.29 10.27
C SER A 111 5.44 24.28 11.19
N LYS A 112 4.79 25.26 10.57
CA LYS A 112 3.90 26.25 11.19
C LYS A 112 2.47 26.20 10.65
N THR A 113 2.14 25.14 9.89
CA THR A 113 0.83 24.94 9.28
C THR A 113 0.16 23.66 9.79
N VAL A 114 -0.99 23.30 9.21
CA VAL A 114 -1.73 22.11 9.60
C VAL A 114 -1.03 20.85 9.13
N ASN A 115 -0.63 19.99 10.07
CA ASN A 115 0.06 18.74 9.82
C ASN A 115 -0.89 17.55 9.95
N ILE A 116 -0.92 16.71 8.93
CA ILE A 116 -1.67 15.45 8.89
C ILE A 116 -0.66 14.30 8.82
N GLY A 117 -0.90 13.22 9.53
CA GLY A 117 -0.03 12.04 9.50
C GLY A 117 -0.77 10.79 9.06
N THR A 118 -0.26 10.07 8.04
CA THR A 118 -0.76 8.74 7.65
C THR A 118 0.22 7.66 8.06
N PHE A 119 -0.28 6.64 8.77
CA PHE A 119 0.45 5.48 9.26
C PHE A 119 0.10 4.25 8.40
N HIS A 120 1.12 3.64 7.79
CA HIS A 120 0.99 2.51 6.87
C HIS A 120 1.43 1.17 7.47
N ALA A 121 2.29 1.22 8.49
CA ALA A 121 2.89 0.04 9.06
C ALA A 121 1.92 -0.70 10.01
N ALA A 122 1.82 -2.02 9.84
CA ALA A 122 1.27 -2.93 10.83
C ALA A 122 2.36 -3.93 11.24
N ARG A 123 2.70 -3.96 12.52
CA ARG A 123 3.76 -4.81 13.11
C ARG A 123 3.34 -5.31 14.48
N SER A 124 3.97 -6.36 14.96
CA SER A 124 3.76 -6.83 16.34
C SER A 124 4.49 -5.97 17.38
N SER A 125 5.62 -5.34 17.00
CA SER A 125 6.38 -4.46 17.88
C SER A 125 7.35 -3.57 17.10
N ASN A 126 7.75 -2.45 17.71
CA ASN A 126 8.77 -1.56 17.17
C ASN A 126 9.64 -1.01 18.31
N LEU A 127 10.87 -1.50 18.42
CA LEU A 127 11.82 -1.05 19.44
C LEU A 127 12.14 0.45 19.34
N ALA A 128 12.21 0.99 18.11
CA ALA A 128 12.43 2.41 17.90
C ALA A 128 11.26 3.25 18.47
N TYR A 129 10.02 2.78 18.34
CA TYR A 129 8.87 3.43 18.97
C TYR A 129 8.90 3.30 20.50
N LEU A 130 9.31 2.14 21.02
CA LEU A 130 9.38 1.90 22.45
C LEU A 130 10.42 2.81 23.12
N TYR A 131 11.66 2.77 22.64
CA TYR A 131 12.76 3.56 23.23
C TYR A 131 12.71 5.03 22.86
N GLY A 132 12.25 5.37 21.66
CA GLY A 132 12.10 6.74 21.18
C GLY A 132 10.81 7.44 21.64
N LYS A 133 9.94 6.75 22.40
CA LYS A 133 8.60 7.23 22.77
C LYS A 133 8.59 8.66 23.35
N PRO A 134 9.46 9.07 24.29
CA PRO A 134 9.42 10.44 24.82
C PRO A 134 9.61 11.50 23.73
N LEU A 135 10.61 11.33 22.86
CA LEU A 135 10.88 12.24 21.76
C LEU A 135 9.79 12.18 20.69
N LEU A 136 9.39 10.98 20.29
CA LEU A 136 8.40 10.78 19.24
C LEU A 136 7.00 11.25 19.65
N SER A 137 6.67 11.21 20.96
CA SER A 137 5.41 11.77 21.47
C SER A 137 5.33 13.30 21.27
N PHE A 138 6.45 14.02 21.39
CA PHE A 138 6.47 15.43 21.05
C PHE A 138 6.13 15.69 19.60
N PHE A 139 6.70 14.92 18.66
CA PHE A 139 6.39 15.05 17.23
C PHE A 139 4.98 14.56 16.89
N HIS A 140 4.54 13.46 17.51
CA HIS A 140 3.17 12.98 17.37
C HIS A 140 2.13 14.02 17.81
N GLY A 141 2.43 14.78 18.87
CA GLY A 141 1.61 15.88 19.36
C GLY A 141 1.46 17.06 18.37
N LYS A 142 2.36 17.19 17.39
CA LYS A 142 2.28 18.20 16.33
C LYS A 142 1.35 17.82 15.18
N LEU A 143 0.82 16.60 15.14
CA LEU A 143 -0.15 16.16 14.16
C LEU A 143 -1.55 16.63 14.55
N HIS A 144 -2.20 17.41 13.70
CA HIS A 144 -3.54 17.95 13.89
C HIS A 144 -4.62 16.90 13.55
N ALA A 145 -4.35 16.02 12.58
CA ALA A 145 -5.16 14.83 12.32
C ALA A 145 -4.26 13.63 11.99
N ARG A 146 -4.81 12.43 12.20
CA ARG A 146 -4.11 11.18 12.06
C ARG A 146 -4.95 10.21 11.28
N ILE A 147 -4.34 9.58 10.28
CA ILE A 147 -4.94 8.57 9.41
C ILE A 147 -4.18 7.27 9.61
N ALA A 148 -4.89 6.15 9.70
CA ALA A 148 -4.33 4.81 9.61
C ALA A 148 -4.91 4.10 8.38
N VAL A 149 -4.08 3.38 7.62
CA VAL A 149 -4.55 2.72 6.40
C VAL A 149 -5.34 1.43 6.66
N SER A 150 -5.40 0.98 7.90
CA SER A 150 -6.17 -0.22 8.29
C SER A 150 -6.36 -0.27 9.81
N PRO A 151 -7.32 -1.08 10.31
CA PRO A 151 -7.45 -1.33 11.74
C PRO A 151 -6.15 -1.88 12.37
N SER A 152 -5.42 -2.76 11.68
CA SER A 152 -4.15 -3.30 12.18
C SER A 152 -3.03 -2.25 12.21
N ALA A 153 -3.04 -1.25 11.33
CA ALA A 153 -2.12 -0.13 11.41
C ALA A 153 -2.47 0.82 12.55
N GLU A 154 -3.77 1.08 12.78
CA GLU A 154 -4.26 1.83 13.94
C GLU A 154 -3.88 1.15 15.24
N GLU A 155 -4.20 -0.14 15.40
CA GLU A 155 -3.87 -0.92 16.58
C GLU A 155 -2.37 -0.87 16.88
N PHE A 156 -1.53 -1.06 15.85
CA PHE A 156 -0.08 -1.00 16.00
C PHE A 156 0.41 0.35 16.52
N VAL A 157 -0.02 1.46 15.89
CA VAL A 157 0.48 2.79 16.29
C VAL A 157 -0.11 3.24 17.61
N SER A 158 -1.37 2.93 17.91
CA SER A 158 -2.05 3.33 19.15
C SER A 158 -1.50 2.68 20.40
N GLN A 159 -0.84 1.50 20.31
CA GLN A 159 -0.10 0.88 21.40
C GLN A 159 1.01 1.79 21.96
N TYR A 160 1.63 2.61 21.10
CA TYR A 160 2.72 3.52 21.46
C TYR A 160 2.24 4.95 21.65
N PHE A 161 1.33 5.40 20.80
CA PHE A 161 0.83 6.78 20.71
C PHE A 161 -0.70 6.79 20.70
N PRO A 162 -1.35 6.62 21.88
CA PRO A 162 -2.80 6.64 21.97
C PRO A 162 -3.39 7.96 21.50
N ALA A 163 -4.27 7.90 20.50
CA ALA A 163 -4.96 9.04 19.90
C ALA A 163 -6.17 8.56 19.09
N VAL A 164 -6.96 9.49 18.54
CA VAL A 164 -7.98 9.17 17.55
C VAL A 164 -7.33 9.12 16.18
N TYR A 165 -7.52 8.01 15.49
CA TYR A 165 -7.07 7.77 14.11
C TYR A 165 -8.30 7.56 13.23
N GLU A 166 -8.33 8.21 12.08
CA GLU A 166 -9.36 7.94 11.06
C GLU A 166 -8.85 6.83 10.14
N ILE A 167 -9.64 5.77 9.97
CA ILE A 167 -9.24 4.67 9.07
C ILE A 167 -9.63 5.05 7.65
N ILE A 168 -8.61 5.37 6.83
CA ILE A 168 -8.74 5.59 5.39
C ILE A 168 -7.84 4.59 4.68
N PRO A 169 -8.41 3.58 4.00
CA PRO A 169 -7.66 2.51 3.37
C PRO A 169 -6.85 2.99 2.16
N ASN A 170 -5.94 2.13 1.69
CA ASN A 170 -5.27 2.34 0.42
C ASN A 170 -6.28 2.28 -0.73
N GLY A 171 -6.02 3.08 -1.77
CA GLY A 171 -6.79 3.05 -3.00
C GLY A 171 -6.30 2.00 -3.99
N ILE A 172 -7.13 1.76 -5.00
CA ILE A 172 -6.83 0.95 -6.18
C ILE A 172 -7.17 1.72 -7.46
N ASP A 173 -6.38 1.53 -8.51
CA ASP A 173 -6.68 2.06 -9.84
C ASP A 173 -7.61 1.07 -10.55
N ILE A 174 -8.91 1.36 -10.52
CA ILE A 174 -9.96 0.50 -11.10
C ILE A 174 -9.98 0.52 -12.62
N GLU A 175 -9.34 1.51 -13.25
CA GLU A 175 -9.17 1.54 -14.70
C GLU A 175 -7.98 0.68 -15.13
N GLN A 176 -6.89 0.71 -14.35
CA GLN A 176 -5.74 -0.14 -14.61
C GLN A 176 -6.06 -1.62 -14.34
N PHE A 177 -6.80 -1.93 -13.27
CA PHE A 177 -7.24 -3.28 -12.91
C PHE A 177 -8.74 -3.41 -13.19
N GLY A 178 -9.12 -3.74 -14.43
CA GLY A 178 -10.51 -3.85 -14.84
C GLY A 178 -10.82 -5.12 -15.61
N PRO A 179 -12.10 -5.50 -15.71
CA PRO A 179 -12.51 -6.66 -16.50
C PRO A 179 -12.28 -6.47 -18.01
N HIS A 180 -12.04 -5.24 -18.46
CA HIS A 180 -11.72 -4.88 -19.86
C HIS A 180 -10.24 -5.14 -20.23
N VAL A 181 -9.38 -5.39 -19.23
CA VAL A 181 -7.95 -5.63 -19.46
C VAL A 181 -7.74 -6.90 -20.28
N PRO A 182 -6.91 -6.87 -21.34
CA PRO A 182 -6.64 -8.04 -22.15
C PRO A 182 -6.03 -9.19 -21.33
N LYS A 183 -6.52 -10.41 -21.59
CA LYS A 183 -5.94 -11.61 -20.99
C LYS A 183 -4.63 -11.98 -21.67
N ILE A 184 -3.66 -12.47 -20.91
CA ILE A 184 -2.46 -13.08 -21.45
C ILE A 184 -2.84 -14.48 -21.99
N GLN A 185 -2.46 -14.74 -23.23
CA GLN A 185 -2.61 -16.07 -23.81
C GLN A 185 -1.39 -16.92 -23.44
N HIS A 186 -1.61 -17.89 -22.58
CA HIS A 186 -0.62 -18.94 -22.29
C HIS A 186 -0.97 -20.17 -23.13
N ALA A 187 -0.28 -20.38 -24.25
CA ALA A 187 -0.60 -21.43 -25.23
C ALA A 187 -0.62 -22.86 -24.65
N HIS A 188 -0.08 -23.08 -23.46
CA HIS A 188 0.03 -24.39 -22.81
C HIS A 188 -0.88 -24.54 -21.58
N ILE A 189 -1.72 -23.56 -21.25
CA ILE A 189 -2.69 -23.65 -20.17
C ILE A 189 -4.05 -23.98 -20.75
N SER A 190 -4.51 -25.21 -20.54
CA SER A 190 -5.82 -25.68 -21.05
C SER A 190 -6.88 -25.80 -19.96
N GLY A 191 -6.53 -25.63 -18.68
CA GLY A 191 -7.41 -25.78 -17.52
C GLY A 191 -7.59 -24.48 -16.73
N PRO A 192 -8.30 -24.56 -15.59
CA PRO A 192 -8.51 -23.40 -14.75
C PRO A 192 -7.19 -22.89 -14.15
N THR A 193 -7.09 -21.57 -14.05
CA THR A 193 -5.88 -20.87 -13.63
C THR A 193 -6.05 -20.24 -12.23
N VAL A 194 -5.19 -20.66 -11.31
CA VAL A 194 -5.03 -20.04 -9.99
C VAL A 194 -3.87 -19.05 -10.07
N LEU A 195 -4.09 -17.82 -9.65
CA LEU A 195 -3.04 -16.78 -9.62
C LEU A 195 -2.59 -16.50 -8.19
N PHE A 196 -1.28 -16.45 -8.00
CA PHE A 196 -0.62 -15.88 -6.83
C PHE A 196 0.22 -14.68 -7.24
N VAL A 197 0.11 -13.56 -6.51
CA VAL A 197 0.93 -12.36 -6.72
C VAL A 197 1.64 -11.98 -5.43
N GLY A 198 2.95 -11.83 -5.47
CA GLY A 198 3.73 -11.38 -4.32
C GLY A 198 5.19 -11.80 -4.32
N ARG A 199 5.96 -11.26 -3.38
CA ARG A 199 7.38 -11.62 -3.15
C ARG A 199 7.46 -13.00 -2.51
N TYR A 200 7.52 -14.06 -3.32
CA TYR A 200 7.41 -15.43 -2.85
C TYR A 200 8.65 -15.94 -2.07
N ASN A 201 9.77 -15.20 -2.05
CA ASN A 201 10.87 -15.49 -1.12
C ASN A 201 10.52 -15.18 0.35
N GLU A 202 9.49 -14.36 0.59
CA GLU A 202 9.01 -14.08 1.93
C GLU A 202 8.12 -15.23 2.42
N SER A 203 8.59 -16.01 3.39
CA SER A 203 7.87 -17.19 3.91
C SER A 203 6.47 -16.86 4.42
N ARG A 204 6.24 -15.61 4.87
CA ARG A 204 4.94 -15.13 5.33
C ARG A 204 3.90 -15.04 4.20
N LYS A 205 4.31 -14.93 2.93
CA LYS A 205 3.41 -14.96 1.76
C LYS A 205 2.77 -16.31 1.49
N GLY A 206 3.26 -17.37 2.12
CA GLY A 206 2.59 -18.65 2.25
C GLY A 206 2.59 -19.53 1.00
N LEU A 207 3.38 -19.23 -0.05
CA LEU A 207 3.38 -19.99 -1.30
C LEU A 207 3.55 -21.53 -1.07
N LYS A 208 4.33 -21.94 -0.08
CA LYS A 208 4.50 -23.37 0.24
C LYS A 208 3.19 -24.10 0.60
N TYR A 209 2.24 -23.36 1.23
CA TYR A 209 0.92 -23.91 1.55
C TYR A 209 0.04 -23.98 0.32
N LEU A 210 0.16 -22.99 -0.58
CA LEU A 210 -0.55 -23.00 -1.85
C LEU A 210 -0.07 -24.15 -2.75
N LEU A 211 1.23 -24.40 -2.85
CA LEU A 211 1.76 -25.54 -3.63
C LEU A 211 1.16 -26.86 -3.16
N ARG A 212 1.09 -27.08 -1.84
CA ARG A 212 0.41 -28.28 -1.28
C ARG A 212 -1.08 -28.29 -1.59
N ALA A 213 -1.75 -27.14 -1.52
CA ALA A 213 -3.16 -27.02 -1.86
C ALA A 213 -3.41 -27.34 -3.36
N ILE A 214 -2.56 -26.86 -4.27
CA ILE A 214 -2.66 -27.17 -5.71
C ILE A 214 -2.53 -28.67 -5.99
N ALA A 215 -1.65 -29.37 -5.27
CA ALA A 215 -1.57 -30.84 -5.39
C ALA A 215 -2.89 -31.55 -5.03
N LEU A 216 -3.65 -31.00 -4.07
CA LEU A 216 -4.99 -31.51 -3.71
C LEU A 216 -6.03 -31.07 -4.75
N VAL A 217 -6.02 -29.82 -5.19
CA VAL A 217 -6.93 -29.30 -6.23
C VAL A 217 -6.81 -30.09 -7.52
N ARG A 218 -5.59 -30.51 -7.89
CA ARG A 218 -5.34 -31.32 -9.11
C ARG A 218 -6.08 -32.66 -9.12
N GLN A 219 -6.46 -33.20 -7.98
CA GLN A 219 -7.25 -34.46 -7.92
C GLN A 219 -8.65 -34.28 -8.51
N GLU A 220 -9.26 -33.09 -8.31
CA GLU A 220 -10.57 -32.75 -8.86
C GLU A 220 -10.46 -32.02 -10.22
N PHE A 221 -9.40 -31.24 -10.42
CA PHE A 221 -9.13 -30.49 -11.64
C PHE A 221 -7.72 -30.83 -12.19
N PRO A 222 -7.56 -31.96 -12.92
CA PRO A 222 -6.24 -32.38 -13.41
C PRO A 222 -5.53 -31.36 -14.28
N GLY A 223 -6.28 -30.47 -14.95
CA GLY A 223 -5.74 -29.39 -15.79
C GLY A 223 -5.52 -28.06 -15.05
N VAL A 224 -5.69 -27.99 -13.71
CA VAL A 224 -5.46 -26.74 -12.98
C VAL A 224 -4.03 -26.27 -13.15
N HIS A 225 -3.82 -24.97 -13.32
CA HIS A 225 -2.50 -24.36 -13.45
C HIS A 225 -2.29 -23.25 -12.41
N LEU A 226 -1.12 -23.22 -11.78
CA LEU A 226 -0.73 -22.15 -10.87
C LEU A 226 0.23 -21.18 -11.53
N LEU A 227 -0.19 -19.90 -11.63
CA LEU A 227 0.69 -18.79 -12.02
C LEU A 227 1.22 -18.08 -10.77
N VAL A 228 2.56 -18.03 -10.63
CA VAL A 228 3.26 -17.36 -9.54
C VAL A 228 3.94 -16.12 -10.09
N VAL A 229 3.38 -14.95 -9.80
CA VAL A 229 3.86 -13.65 -10.28
C VAL A 229 4.50 -12.87 -9.13
N GLY A 230 5.66 -12.29 -9.40
CA GLY A 230 6.40 -11.45 -8.47
C GLY A 230 7.87 -11.83 -8.32
N PRO A 231 8.67 -11.03 -7.63
CA PRO A 231 10.08 -11.32 -7.45
C PRO A 231 10.31 -12.47 -6.46
N GLY A 232 11.25 -13.33 -6.82
CA GLY A 232 11.64 -14.45 -5.99
C GLY A 232 12.60 -15.40 -6.70
N GLN A 233 12.93 -16.50 -6.06
CA GLN A 233 13.85 -17.54 -6.56
C GLN A 233 13.09 -18.86 -6.63
N ALA A 234 12.67 -19.25 -7.83
CA ALA A 234 11.87 -20.45 -8.08
C ALA A 234 12.54 -21.72 -7.55
N TRP A 235 13.85 -21.86 -7.72
CA TRP A 235 14.64 -23.03 -7.29
C TRP A 235 14.49 -23.39 -5.80
N ARG A 236 14.07 -22.44 -4.97
CA ARG A 236 13.78 -22.70 -3.54
C ARG A 236 12.60 -23.65 -3.34
N TYR A 237 11.79 -23.80 -4.35
CA TYR A 237 10.56 -24.61 -4.32
C TYR A 237 10.71 -25.94 -5.06
N ASP A 238 11.86 -26.21 -5.76
CA ASP A 238 12.07 -27.41 -6.55
C ASP A 238 11.77 -28.70 -5.77
N ARG A 239 12.27 -28.79 -4.53
CA ARG A 239 11.99 -29.96 -3.66
C ARG A 239 10.51 -30.12 -3.31
N LEU A 240 9.74 -29.02 -3.25
CA LEU A 240 8.30 -29.10 -3.00
C LEU A 240 7.56 -29.46 -4.28
N LEU A 241 7.97 -28.95 -5.43
CA LEU A 241 7.42 -29.33 -6.74
C LEU A 241 7.63 -30.81 -7.00
N GLU A 242 8.84 -31.33 -6.80
CA GLU A 242 9.17 -32.76 -6.90
C GLU A 242 8.33 -33.59 -5.92
N ARG A 243 8.29 -33.19 -4.64
CA ARG A 243 7.56 -33.90 -3.58
C ARG A 243 6.06 -34.04 -3.86
N TYR A 244 5.45 -33.03 -4.47
CA TYR A 244 4.02 -32.98 -4.78
C TYR A 244 3.73 -33.29 -6.25
N GLU A 245 4.76 -33.65 -7.02
CA GLU A 245 4.68 -34.00 -8.45
C GLU A 245 3.99 -32.90 -9.27
N LEU A 246 4.31 -31.62 -8.98
CA LEU A 246 3.71 -30.45 -9.62
C LEU A 246 4.48 -30.04 -10.86
N ASP A 247 3.92 -30.30 -12.02
CA ASP A 247 4.37 -29.89 -13.36
C ASP A 247 3.56 -28.71 -13.94
N ASN A 248 2.50 -28.34 -13.25
CA ASN A 248 1.52 -27.33 -13.65
C ASN A 248 1.69 -25.98 -12.89
N VAL A 249 2.92 -25.61 -12.55
CA VAL A 249 3.27 -24.37 -11.87
C VAL A 249 4.22 -23.55 -12.73
N THR A 250 3.84 -22.31 -13.04
CA THR A 250 4.70 -21.38 -13.78
C THR A 250 5.13 -20.24 -12.86
N PHE A 251 6.45 -20.12 -12.63
CA PHE A 251 7.05 -18.97 -11.98
C PHE A 251 7.38 -17.91 -13.03
N VAL A 252 6.54 -16.89 -13.10
CA VAL A 252 6.68 -15.80 -14.09
C VAL A 252 7.83 -14.85 -13.73
N GLY A 253 8.10 -14.70 -12.43
CA GLY A 253 9.04 -13.69 -11.94
C GLY A 253 8.38 -12.31 -11.77
N ALA A 254 9.20 -11.27 -11.64
CA ALA A 254 8.73 -9.90 -11.57
C ALA A 254 8.24 -9.43 -12.94
N VAL A 255 7.06 -8.82 -12.97
CA VAL A 255 6.47 -8.23 -14.17
C VAL A 255 6.36 -6.72 -14.01
N SER A 256 6.22 -6.01 -15.12
CA SER A 256 5.98 -4.57 -15.10
C SER A 256 4.60 -4.26 -14.48
N LYS A 257 4.43 -3.02 -13.97
CA LYS A 257 3.12 -2.56 -13.51
C LYS A 257 2.07 -2.52 -14.61
N GLN A 258 2.50 -2.35 -15.85
CA GLN A 258 1.61 -2.32 -17.02
C GLN A 258 1.12 -3.71 -17.39
N ASP A 259 1.94 -4.75 -17.19
CA ASP A 259 1.61 -6.13 -17.53
C ASP A 259 0.83 -6.85 -16.42
N LEU A 260 1.05 -6.45 -15.15
CA LEU A 260 0.44 -7.11 -13.98
C LEU A 260 -1.09 -7.26 -14.08
N PRO A 261 -1.86 -6.25 -14.53
CA PRO A 261 -3.32 -6.38 -14.67
C PRO A 261 -3.75 -7.52 -15.60
N SER A 262 -2.98 -7.79 -16.66
CA SER A 262 -3.28 -8.88 -17.62
C SER A 262 -3.15 -10.27 -16.97
N TYR A 263 -2.29 -10.44 -15.97
CA TYR A 263 -2.22 -11.68 -15.18
C TYR A 263 -3.46 -11.87 -14.33
N TYR A 264 -3.95 -10.82 -13.66
CA TYR A 264 -5.21 -10.87 -12.92
C TYR A 264 -6.38 -11.18 -13.85
N ALA A 265 -6.46 -10.51 -15.01
CA ALA A 265 -7.52 -10.74 -16.00
C ALA A 265 -7.52 -12.19 -16.55
N SER A 266 -6.37 -12.87 -16.54
CA SER A 266 -6.21 -14.23 -17.05
C SER A 266 -6.57 -15.31 -16.05
N ALA A 267 -6.68 -14.98 -14.75
CA ALA A 267 -6.97 -15.94 -13.70
C ALA A 267 -8.45 -16.27 -13.59
N ASP A 268 -8.78 -17.50 -13.23
CA ASP A 268 -10.13 -17.92 -12.83
C ASP A 268 -10.38 -17.65 -11.35
N VAL A 269 -9.32 -17.75 -10.52
CA VAL A 269 -9.33 -17.42 -9.10
C VAL A 269 -7.99 -16.84 -8.66
N PHE A 270 -8.03 -15.83 -7.82
CA PHE A 270 -6.85 -15.27 -7.15
C PHE A 270 -6.69 -15.91 -5.76
N CYS A 271 -5.47 -16.32 -5.41
CA CYS A 271 -5.17 -16.92 -4.12
C CYS A 271 -4.10 -16.14 -3.33
N ALA A 272 -4.43 -15.72 -2.10
CA ALA A 272 -3.53 -15.02 -1.19
C ALA A 272 -3.35 -15.82 0.13
N PRO A 273 -2.38 -16.76 0.21
CA PRO A 273 -2.22 -17.69 1.33
C PRO A 273 -1.31 -17.16 2.44
N SER A 274 -1.22 -15.85 2.63
CA SER A 274 -0.33 -15.24 3.62
C SER A 274 -0.59 -15.75 5.04
N THR A 275 0.47 -15.86 5.85
CA THR A 275 0.38 -16.42 7.19
C THR A 275 0.29 -15.35 8.30
N GLY A 276 0.22 -14.07 7.92
CA GLY A 276 0.14 -12.91 8.81
C GLY A 276 1.06 -11.76 8.37
N ARG A 277 1.07 -10.68 9.16
CA ARG A 277 1.90 -9.47 8.94
C ARG A 277 1.62 -8.74 7.62
N GLU A 278 0.39 -8.80 7.15
CA GLU A 278 -0.12 -7.93 6.09
C GLU A 278 -0.84 -6.74 6.73
N SER A 279 -0.51 -5.55 6.29
CA SER A 279 -1.17 -4.34 6.83
C SER A 279 -2.52 -4.07 6.18
N PHE A 280 -2.69 -4.42 4.90
CA PHE A 280 -3.92 -4.12 4.17
C PHE A 280 -4.27 -5.14 3.08
N GLY A 281 -3.28 -5.66 2.33
CA GLY A 281 -3.54 -6.64 1.25
C GLY A 281 -3.98 -6.02 -0.06
N ILE A 282 -3.21 -5.05 -0.60
CA ILE A 282 -3.51 -4.40 -1.89
C ILE A 282 -3.74 -5.41 -3.04
N VAL A 283 -3.04 -6.54 -3.03
CA VAL A 283 -3.20 -7.61 -4.04
C VAL A 283 -4.62 -8.19 -4.09
N LEU A 284 -5.37 -8.11 -2.97
CA LEU A 284 -6.78 -8.51 -2.94
C LEU A 284 -7.63 -7.50 -3.70
N LEU A 285 -7.38 -6.19 -3.51
CA LEU A 285 -8.08 -5.14 -4.27
C LEU A 285 -7.77 -5.21 -5.76
N GLU A 286 -6.53 -5.54 -6.14
CA GLU A 286 -6.14 -5.73 -7.54
C GLU A 286 -6.95 -6.88 -8.18
N ALA A 287 -7.06 -8.02 -7.48
CA ALA A 287 -7.88 -9.14 -7.93
C ALA A 287 -9.37 -8.78 -8.02
N MET A 288 -9.90 -8.13 -6.99
CA MET A 288 -11.29 -7.69 -6.91
C MET A 288 -11.61 -6.65 -7.98
N ALA A 289 -10.73 -5.68 -8.22
CA ALA A 289 -10.86 -4.70 -9.30
C ALA A 289 -10.88 -5.37 -10.68
N SER A 290 -10.13 -6.46 -10.86
CA SER A 290 -10.16 -7.29 -12.07
C SER A 290 -11.39 -8.21 -12.17
N GLY A 291 -12.32 -8.14 -11.21
CA GLY A 291 -13.50 -9.00 -11.16
C GLY A 291 -13.18 -10.47 -10.86
N ARG A 292 -12.02 -10.77 -10.26
CA ARG A 292 -11.63 -12.15 -9.96
C ARG A 292 -12.11 -12.55 -8.56
N PRO A 293 -12.71 -13.76 -8.41
CA PRO A 293 -13.02 -14.29 -7.09
C PRO A 293 -11.73 -14.48 -6.29
N VAL A 294 -11.79 -14.20 -4.99
CA VAL A 294 -10.65 -14.25 -4.09
C VAL A 294 -10.77 -15.43 -3.14
N VAL A 295 -9.71 -16.23 -3.01
CA VAL A 295 -9.51 -17.16 -1.91
C VAL A 295 -8.29 -16.70 -1.11
N ALA A 296 -8.48 -16.37 0.16
CA ALA A 296 -7.42 -15.82 0.98
C ALA A 296 -7.43 -16.40 2.40
N THR A 297 -6.36 -16.19 3.13
CA THR A 297 -6.30 -16.60 4.54
C THR A 297 -7.00 -15.57 5.44
N ASN A 298 -7.62 -16.05 6.51
CA ASN A 298 -8.31 -15.24 7.51
C ASN A 298 -7.27 -14.61 8.46
N ILE A 299 -6.69 -13.48 8.03
CA ILE A 299 -5.74 -12.68 8.80
C ILE A 299 -6.21 -11.22 8.81
N ASP A 300 -5.86 -10.46 9.85
CA ASP A 300 -6.38 -9.10 10.11
C ASP A 300 -6.27 -8.15 8.91
N GLY A 301 -5.11 -8.16 8.21
CA GLY A 301 -4.92 -7.31 7.03
C GLY A 301 -5.83 -7.68 5.85
N TYR A 302 -6.34 -8.91 5.78
CA TYR A 302 -7.21 -9.37 4.70
C TYR A 302 -8.69 -9.24 5.04
N THR A 303 -9.07 -9.45 6.30
CA THR A 303 -10.45 -9.25 6.78
C THR A 303 -10.91 -7.79 6.72
N ALA A 304 -9.97 -6.85 6.70
CA ALA A 304 -10.27 -5.43 6.46
C ALA A 304 -10.76 -5.14 5.03
N VAL A 305 -10.41 -6.02 4.08
CA VAL A 305 -10.70 -5.85 2.64
C VAL A 305 -11.80 -6.80 2.17
N VAL A 306 -11.73 -8.08 2.57
CA VAL A 306 -12.62 -9.17 2.11
C VAL A 306 -13.48 -9.68 3.25
N ARG A 307 -14.81 -9.71 3.05
CA ARG A 307 -15.77 -10.40 3.91
C ARG A 307 -15.99 -11.82 3.40
N HIS A 308 -15.83 -12.80 4.28
CA HIS A 308 -16.02 -14.20 3.93
C HIS A 308 -17.42 -14.47 3.34
N GLY A 309 -17.46 -15.15 2.19
CA GLY A 309 -18.70 -15.50 1.47
C GLY A 309 -19.34 -14.36 0.70
N VAL A 310 -18.79 -13.13 0.75
CA VAL A 310 -19.29 -11.94 0.03
C VAL A 310 -18.36 -11.56 -1.12
N GLU A 311 -17.15 -11.10 -0.86
CA GLU A 311 -16.16 -10.76 -1.88
C GLU A 311 -15.13 -11.88 -2.13
N GLY A 312 -15.09 -12.89 -1.27
CA GLY A 312 -14.15 -14.00 -1.37
C GLY A 312 -14.36 -15.04 -0.27
N LEU A 313 -13.57 -16.10 -0.33
CA LEU A 313 -13.54 -17.13 0.71
C LEU A 313 -12.29 -16.94 1.57
N LEU A 314 -12.48 -16.83 2.88
CA LEU A 314 -11.40 -16.74 3.86
C LEU A 314 -11.23 -18.10 4.56
N VAL A 315 -9.99 -18.58 4.64
CA VAL A 315 -9.64 -19.86 5.26
C VAL A 315 -8.58 -19.68 6.34
N GLU A 316 -8.46 -20.65 7.23
CA GLU A 316 -7.45 -20.63 8.29
C GLU A 316 -6.02 -20.55 7.72
N PRO A 317 -5.13 -19.67 8.23
CA PRO A 317 -3.75 -19.61 7.80
C PRO A 317 -2.99 -20.92 8.04
N LYS A 318 -2.06 -21.27 7.14
CA LYS A 318 -1.22 -22.47 7.21
C LYS A 318 -2.02 -23.80 7.09
N ASN A 319 -3.23 -23.75 6.59
CA ASN A 319 -4.10 -24.92 6.34
C ASN A 319 -4.27 -25.15 4.83
N PRO A 320 -3.39 -25.96 4.20
CA PRO A 320 -3.48 -26.24 2.77
C PRO A 320 -4.73 -27.01 2.37
N GLU A 321 -5.29 -27.84 3.25
CA GLU A 321 -6.51 -28.61 3.03
C GLU A 321 -7.72 -27.68 2.90
N ALA A 322 -7.89 -26.74 3.84
CA ALA A 322 -8.95 -25.74 3.78
C ALA A 322 -8.78 -24.81 2.56
N LEU A 323 -7.53 -24.48 2.20
CA LEU A 323 -7.23 -23.68 1.02
C LEU A 323 -7.62 -24.42 -0.27
N ALA A 324 -7.31 -25.70 -0.37
CA ALA A 324 -7.69 -26.54 -1.51
C ALA A 324 -9.21 -26.66 -1.66
N LEU A 325 -9.93 -26.92 -0.57
CA LEU A 325 -11.39 -27.01 -0.58
C LEU A 325 -12.04 -25.71 -1.05
N ALA A 326 -11.53 -24.55 -0.59
CA ALA A 326 -12.05 -23.25 -1.03
C ALA A 326 -11.76 -23.00 -2.53
N LEU A 327 -10.57 -23.36 -3.02
CA LEU A 327 -10.24 -23.27 -4.44
C LEU A 327 -11.12 -24.18 -5.30
N VAL A 328 -11.29 -25.45 -4.91
CA VAL A 328 -12.19 -26.41 -5.57
C VAL A 328 -13.61 -25.86 -5.63
N HIS A 329 -14.13 -25.34 -4.51
CA HIS A 329 -15.49 -24.79 -4.44
C HIS A 329 -15.68 -23.63 -5.44
N VAL A 330 -14.74 -22.68 -5.50
CA VAL A 330 -14.82 -21.56 -6.45
C VAL A 330 -14.66 -22.01 -7.90
N LEU A 331 -13.80 -22.99 -8.18
CA LEU A 331 -13.57 -23.48 -9.54
C LEU A 331 -14.71 -24.37 -10.05
N ALA A 332 -15.39 -25.10 -9.17
CA ALA A 332 -16.51 -25.98 -9.52
C ALA A 332 -17.83 -25.19 -9.71
N ASP A 333 -18.04 -24.13 -8.96
CA ASP A 333 -19.28 -23.34 -8.95
C ASP A 333 -19.09 -21.99 -9.64
N ARG A 334 -19.47 -21.93 -10.94
CA ARG A 334 -19.37 -20.71 -11.74
C ARG A 334 -20.27 -19.58 -11.25
N GLU A 335 -21.42 -19.90 -10.65
CA GLU A 335 -22.34 -18.88 -10.12
C GLU A 335 -21.74 -18.24 -8.86
N LEU A 336 -21.16 -19.06 -7.98
CA LEU A 336 -20.41 -18.57 -6.83
C LEU A 336 -19.23 -17.70 -7.28
N ALA A 337 -18.42 -18.16 -8.22
CA ALA A 337 -17.27 -17.43 -8.72
C ALA A 337 -17.68 -16.06 -9.29
N ALA A 338 -18.73 -16.02 -10.11
CA ALA A 338 -19.26 -14.77 -10.68
C ALA A 338 -19.77 -13.82 -9.58
N ARG A 339 -20.57 -14.32 -8.65
CA ARG A 339 -21.10 -13.52 -7.52
C ARG A 339 -20.00 -12.93 -6.64
N LEU A 340 -18.98 -13.72 -6.29
CA LEU A 340 -17.83 -13.24 -5.52
C LEU A 340 -17.01 -12.18 -6.31
N GLY A 341 -16.78 -12.40 -7.60
CA GLY A 341 -16.07 -11.48 -8.47
C GLY A 341 -16.78 -10.14 -8.63
N GLU A 342 -18.11 -10.16 -8.85
CA GLU A 342 -18.93 -8.94 -8.95
C GLU A 342 -18.99 -8.16 -7.63
N ALA A 343 -19.17 -8.88 -6.50
CA ALA A 343 -19.15 -8.23 -5.19
C ALA A 343 -17.77 -7.64 -4.89
N GLY A 344 -16.70 -8.37 -5.25
CA GLY A 344 -15.33 -7.89 -5.18
C GLY A 344 -15.12 -6.62 -5.99
N ARG A 345 -15.59 -6.58 -7.25
CA ARG A 345 -15.48 -5.38 -8.11
C ARG A 345 -16.17 -4.17 -7.48
N ARG A 346 -17.40 -4.31 -7.00
CA ARG A 346 -18.12 -3.23 -6.30
C ARG A 346 -17.33 -2.74 -5.07
N ARG A 347 -16.77 -3.67 -4.30
CA ARG A 347 -15.92 -3.33 -3.14
C ARG A 347 -14.64 -2.59 -3.54
N ALA A 348 -14.00 -2.96 -4.65
CA ALA A 348 -12.83 -2.27 -5.18
C ALA A 348 -13.18 -0.84 -5.66
N GLU A 349 -14.36 -0.61 -6.22
CA GLU A 349 -14.84 0.73 -6.61
C GLU A 349 -14.99 1.67 -5.41
N GLU A 350 -15.44 1.15 -4.25
CA GLU A 350 -15.45 1.90 -2.98
C GLU A 350 -14.04 2.29 -2.49
N HIS A 351 -13.01 1.60 -2.99
CA HIS A 351 -11.60 1.84 -2.70
C HIS A 351 -10.88 2.52 -3.87
N SER A 352 -11.59 3.04 -4.88
CA SER A 352 -10.94 3.74 -5.98
C SER A 352 -10.20 5.00 -5.50
N TRP A 353 -9.08 5.33 -6.13
CA TRP A 353 -8.28 6.50 -5.74
C TRP A 353 -9.07 7.80 -5.68
N PRO A 354 -10.02 8.10 -6.62
CA PRO A 354 -10.87 9.28 -6.48
C PRO A 354 -11.71 9.30 -5.19
N VAL A 355 -12.22 8.13 -4.76
CA VAL A 355 -12.99 8.02 -3.50
C VAL A 355 -12.08 8.22 -2.29
N ILE A 356 -10.92 7.56 -2.27
CA ILE A 356 -9.95 7.67 -1.18
C ILE A 356 -9.41 9.10 -1.05
N ALA A 357 -9.06 9.75 -2.18
CA ALA A 357 -8.58 11.12 -2.18
C ALA A 357 -9.59 12.11 -1.59
N ARG A 358 -10.88 11.97 -1.90
CA ARG A 358 -11.95 12.79 -1.31
C ARG A 358 -12.03 12.60 0.20
N ARG A 359 -11.97 11.37 0.70
CA ARG A 359 -11.95 11.10 2.15
C ARG A 359 -10.75 11.75 2.85
N VAL A 360 -9.58 11.75 2.21
CA VAL A 360 -8.39 12.43 2.73
C VAL A 360 -8.59 13.95 2.73
N LEU A 361 -9.18 14.52 1.66
CA LEU A 361 -9.52 15.95 1.60
C LEU A 361 -10.52 16.36 2.69
N ASP A 362 -11.51 15.53 3.00
CA ASP A 362 -12.45 15.78 4.11
C ASP A 362 -11.71 15.90 5.46
N VAL A 363 -10.66 15.09 5.67
CA VAL A 363 -9.80 15.25 6.86
C VAL A 363 -9.07 16.59 6.84
N TYR A 364 -8.55 17.01 5.69
CA TYR A 364 -7.86 18.29 5.56
C TYR A 364 -8.79 19.47 5.86
N GLU A 365 -9.99 19.48 5.30
CA GLU A 365 -10.99 20.54 5.50
C GLU A 365 -11.40 20.64 6.97
N ARG A 366 -11.66 19.51 7.63
CA ARG A 366 -11.94 19.50 9.07
C ARG A 366 -10.76 20.02 9.90
N ALA A 367 -9.55 19.62 9.55
CA ALA A 367 -8.35 20.09 10.26
C ALA A 367 -8.11 21.59 10.05
N LEU A 368 -8.25 22.10 8.82
CA LEU A 368 -8.15 23.53 8.52
C LEU A 368 -9.21 24.34 9.22
N SER A 369 -10.45 23.89 9.23
CA SER A 369 -11.55 24.58 9.92
C SER A 369 -11.32 24.68 11.43
N ARG A 370 -10.69 23.67 12.03
CA ARG A 370 -10.42 23.60 13.47
C ARG A 370 -9.16 24.36 13.88
N TYR A 371 -8.11 24.28 13.08
CA TYR A 371 -6.78 24.76 13.45
C TYR A 371 -6.23 25.86 12.55
N GLY A 372 -6.75 26.03 11.32
CA GLY A 372 -6.30 27.04 10.36
C GLY A 372 -6.60 28.49 10.78
N ARG A 373 -7.58 28.69 11.68
CA ARG A 373 -7.93 30.02 12.22
C ARG A 373 -6.90 30.60 13.20
N GLN A 374 -5.85 29.86 13.52
CA GLN A 374 -4.78 30.34 14.42
C GLN A 374 -3.63 31.03 13.69
N ARG A 375 -3.69 31.19 12.36
CA ARG A 375 -2.72 32.02 11.63
C ARG A 375 -3.02 33.51 11.95
N PRO A 376 -2.05 34.28 12.48
CA PRO A 376 -2.22 35.73 12.62
C PRO A 376 -2.42 36.33 11.22
N THR A 377 -3.42 37.21 11.10
CA THR A 377 -3.79 37.93 9.86
C THR A 377 -2.78 39.05 9.51
N GLU A 378 -1.48 38.83 9.63
CA GLU A 378 -0.47 39.89 9.49
C GLU A 378 0.17 40.03 8.10
N ALA A 379 -0.27 39.28 7.08
CA ALA A 379 0.39 39.34 5.77
C ALA A 379 -0.45 39.88 4.60
N ARG A 380 -1.67 40.40 4.82
CA ARG A 380 -2.52 40.90 3.70
C ARG A 380 -2.61 42.41 3.59
N SER A 381 -1.91 43.21 4.41
CA SER A 381 -2.05 44.69 4.41
C SER A 381 -0.89 45.48 3.81
N LEU A 382 0.10 44.87 3.16
CA LEU A 382 1.27 45.59 2.63
C LEU A 382 1.42 45.58 1.10
N SER A 383 0.38 45.21 0.33
CA SER A 383 0.43 45.34 -1.14
C SER A 383 -0.54 46.37 -1.77
N MET A 384 -1.16 47.23 -0.95
CA MET A 384 -2.01 48.33 -1.47
C MET A 384 -1.54 49.68 -0.95
N THR A 385 -0.35 50.12 -1.31
CA THR A 385 0.04 51.57 -1.40
C THR A 385 1.46 51.69 -1.91
N ARG A 386 1.63 51.78 -3.21
CA ARG A 386 2.62 52.64 -3.88
C ARG A 386 2.17 52.78 -5.34
N GLU A 387 1.44 53.87 -5.54
CA GLU A 387 1.47 54.59 -6.82
C GLU A 387 2.84 55.26 -7.03
#